data_92aa96eb8a793d09a67fe0dfe60bf8c2
#
_entry.id   92aa96eb8a793d09a67fe0dfe60bf8c2
#
_cell.length_a   1.000
_cell.length_b   1.000
_cell.length_c   1.000
_cell.angle_alpha   90.00
_cell.angle_beta   90.00
_cell.angle_gamma   90.00
#
_symmetry.space_group_name_H-M   'P 1'
#
loop_
_entity.id
_entity.type
_entity.pdbx_description
1 polymer ?
#
loop_
_entity_poly.entity_id
_entity_poly.type
_entity_poly.pdbx_seq_one_letter_code
_entity_poly.pdbx_strand_id
1 'polypeptide(L)'
;MTLSLRPVPLRVTDVLFDKKVMKYGGIAMFNRVKTVTSVLCLVVLCMVLPVTASASERVSKYVSDSTIKSIVERNLEKHHLTAKDGANIQVDVDDHVIVLSGTVPSLKLMREAGKQAWRANNGVRVENRLSVANARKTDDQLAEEVAHAVRLYSRYDIFDWVDGRVRNGVVTLTGAVRQPYRKADYERLVEQVDGVKRVNNELRVLPLSTFDDQIRFAASRAIYRDPLFTPYAIQALPPIHIVVENGRVMLKGVVATPMEKQVAEANVRSNVMAFEVINDLQVEKAG
;
A
#
# COMPACT_ATOMS: atom_id res chain seq x y z
N MET A 1 35.78 -24.68 6.91
CA MET A 1 36.49 -23.40 6.74
C MET A 1 35.42 -22.34 6.59
N THR A 2 35.03 -21.75 7.73
CA THR A 2 33.93 -20.83 7.89
C THR A 2 34.47 -19.41 7.89
N LEU A 3 34.08 -18.59 6.91
CA LEU A 3 34.38 -17.17 6.89
C LEU A 3 33.16 -16.39 7.41
N SER A 4 33.36 -15.87 8.63
CA SER A 4 32.46 -14.93 9.29
C SER A 4 32.65 -13.52 8.72
N LEU A 5 31.59 -12.89 8.19
CA LEU A 5 31.56 -11.47 7.90
C LEU A 5 30.75 -10.76 8.98
N ARG A 6 31.41 -9.93 9.76
CA ARG A 6 30.84 -9.05 10.78
C ARG A 6 30.16 -7.84 10.11
N PRO A 7 29.05 -7.33 10.65
CA PRO A 7 28.44 -6.10 10.17
C PRO A 7 29.20 -4.87 10.69
N VAL A 8 29.44 -3.91 9.80
CA VAL A 8 29.98 -2.58 10.09
C VAL A 8 28.83 -1.65 10.45
N PRO A 9 28.90 -0.92 11.57
CA PRO A 9 27.86 0.06 11.91
C PRO A 9 28.08 1.36 11.15
N LEU A 10 27.06 1.82 10.41
CA LEU A 10 26.99 3.17 9.85
C LEU A 10 26.62 4.17 10.93
N ARG A 11 27.56 5.08 11.21
CA ARG A 11 27.36 6.26 12.03
C ARG A 11 26.45 7.25 11.31
N VAL A 12 25.40 7.65 12.00
CA VAL A 12 24.62 8.85 11.67
C VAL A 12 25.42 10.06 12.12
N THR A 13 25.83 10.90 11.20
CA THR A 13 26.34 12.26 11.49
C THR A 13 25.48 13.28 10.77
N ASP A 14 24.84 14.09 11.58
CA ASP A 14 24.50 15.52 11.43
C ASP A 14 24.32 16.08 10.00
N VAL A 15 23.08 16.43 9.68
CA VAL A 15 22.80 17.47 8.70
C VAL A 15 22.13 18.64 9.40
N LEU A 16 22.93 19.68 9.55
CA LEU A 16 22.57 20.99 10.04
C LEU A 16 21.46 21.64 9.21
N PHE A 17 20.45 22.10 9.92
CA PHE A 17 19.42 22.99 9.38
C PHE A 17 20.02 24.37 9.09
N ASP A 18 20.13 24.73 7.84
CA ASP A 18 20.43 26.10 7.41
C ASP A 18 19.12 26.89 7.20
N LYS A 19 18.91 27.81 8.14
CA LYS A 19 17.87 28.83 8.05
C LYS A 19 18.34 29.93 7.11
N LYS A 20 17.82 29.98 5.89
CA LYS A 20 17.97 31.17 5.04
C LYS A 20 16.64 31.91 4.87
N VAL A 21 16.60 33.00 5.57
CA VAL A 21 15.64 34.08 5.54
C VAL A 21 15.44 34.58 4.11
N MET A 22 14.20 34.75 3.68
CA MET A 22 13.87 35.69 2.60
C MET A 22 13.01 36.82 3.14
N LYS A 23 13.65 37.99 3.17
CA LYS A 23 13.06 39.34 3.28
C LYS A 23 12.51 39.76 1.92
N TYR A 24 11.32 40.23 1.86
CA TYR A 24 10.84 41.36 1.00
C TYR A 24 9.62 41.89 1.74
N GLY A 25 9.65 43.12 2.16
CA GLY A 25 9.64 44.41 1.48
C GLY A 25 8.23 44.93 1.61
N GLY A 26 7.90 45.72 2.55
CA GLY A 26 8.01 47.10 2.75
C GLY A 26 6.84 47.86 2.12
N ILE A 27 6.06 48.56 2.90
CA ILE A 27 5.69 49.99 2.64
C ILE A 27 4.94 50.45 3.89
N ALA A 28 5.49 51.55 4.41
CA ALA A 28 5.00 52.33 5.53
C ALA A 28 3.95 53.36 5.05
N MET A 29 3.05 53.76 5.96
CA MET A 29 2.53 55.15 6.07
C MET A 29 1.82 55.27 7.42
N PHE A 30 2.43 55.91 8.37
CA PHE A 30 2.32 57.30 8.80
C PHE A 30 0.89 57.85 8.89
N ASN A 31 0.40 58.10 10.14
CA ASN A 31 0.11 59.43 10.66
C ASN A 31 -0.43 59.33 12.12
N ARG A 32 0.39 59.86 13.03
CA ARG A 32 0.25 61.13 13.80
C ARG A 32 -1.10 61.32 14.51
N VAL A 33 -1.06 61.15 15.84
CA VAL A 33 -0.98 62.14 16.91
C VAL A 33 -2.20 63.07 17.02
N LYS A 34 -2.88 63.05 18.17
CA LYS A 34 -2.88 64.16 19.13
C LYS A 34 -3.60 63.82 20.40
N THR A 35 -2.87 64.01 21.49
CA THR A 35 -3.30 64.19 22.86
C THR A 35 -4.32 65.31 23.00
N VAL A 36 -5.35 65.13 23.88
CA VAL A 36 -5.80 66.21 24.76
C VAL A 36 -6.34 65.54 26.04
N THR A 37 -5.72 65.95 27.10
CA THR A 37 -6.14 65.83 28.50
C THR A 37 -7.39 66.63 28.78
N SER A 38 -8.35 66.06 29.54
CA SER A 38 -9.01 66.88 30.57
C SER A 38 -9.71 66.00 31.60
N VAL A 39 -9.38 66.30 32.81
CA VAL A 39 -9.90 65.90 34.09
C VAL A 39 -11.34 66.36 34.24
N LEU A 40 -12.24 65.52 34.73
CA LEU A 40 -13.14 65.90 35.83
C LEU A 40 -13.76 64.68 36.51
N CYS A 41 -13.54 64.63 37.82
CA CYS A 41 -14.25 63.84 38.79
C CYS A 41 -15.76 64.07 38.74
N LEU A 42 -16.54 62.99 38.88
CA LEU A 42 -17.72 62.98 39.72
C LEU A 42 -18.11 61.54 40.12
N VAL A 43 -17.86 61.25 41.25
CA VAL A 43 -18.45 60.56 42.42
C VAL A 43 -19.86 60.02 42.17
N VAL A 44 -19.98 58.72 42.64
CA VAL A 44 -21.12 58.11 43.28
C VAL A 44 -22.09 57.37 42.37
N LEU A 45 -22.17 56.13 42.46
CA LEU A 45 -23.16 55.37 43.25
C LEU A 45 -22.91 53.89 43.06
N CYS A 46 -22.41 53.25 44.11
CA CYS A 46 -22.43 51.82 44.24
C CYS A 46 -23.87 51.28 44.09
N MET A 47 -24.22 50.79 42.92
CA MET A 47 -25.20 49.74 42.87
C MET A 47 -24.50 48.43 42.65
N VAL A 48 -24.37 47.72 43.77
CA VAL A 48 -24.00 46.31 43.78
C VAL A 48 -25.14 45.56 43.09
N LEU A 49 -25.03 45.41 41.79
CA LEU A 49 -25.79 44.39 41.11
C LEU A 49 -24.98 43.09 41.30
N PRO A 50 -25.62 42.02 41.79
CA PRO A 50 -25.01 40.72 41.70
C PRO A 50 -24.84 40.43 40.23
N VAL A 51 -23.58 40.51 39.73
CA VAL A 51 -23.22 39.83 38.51
C VAL A 51 -23.40 38.35 38.81
N THR A 52 -24.58 37.85 38.58
CA THR A 52 -24.78 36.44 38.32
C THR A 52 -23.93 36.18 37.07
N ALA A 53 -22.69 35.81 37.28
CA ALA A 53 -21.89 35.15 36.30
C ALA A 53 -22.69 33.90 35.93
N SER A 54 -23.55 34.04 34.95
CA SER A 54 -23.90 32.89 34.13
C SER A 54 -22.57 32.40 33.61
N ALA A 55 -21.91 31.52 34.34
CA ALA A 55 -21.02 30.57 33.80
C ALA A 55 -21.91 29.85 32.75
N SER A 56 -21.89 30.37 31.53
CA SER A 56 -22.21 29.53 30.40
C SER A 56 -21.24 28.37 30.54
N GLU A 57 -21.68 27.32 31.22
CA GLU A 57 -21.14 25.99 31.00
C GLU A 57 -21.06 25.88 29.50
N ARG A 58 -19.90 26.11 28.94
CA ARG A 58 -19.53 25.51 27.68
C ARG A 58 -19.59 24.03 28.00
N VAL A 59 -20.78 23.46 27.82
CA VAL A 59 -20.94 22.02 27.67
C VAL A 59 -20.05 21.73 26.49
N SER A 60 -18.82 21.44 26.79
CA SER A 60 -17.91 20.80 25.87
C SER A 60 -18.70 19.59 25.39
N LYS A 61 -19.10 19.60 24.12
CA LYS A 61 -19.87 18.55 23.50
C LYS A 61 -18.96 17.31 23.38
N TYR A 62 -18.55 16.80 24.52
CA TYR A 62 -17.84 15.52 24.61
C TYR A 62 -18.89 14.48 24.26
N VAL A 63 -18.74 13.92 23.06
CA VAL A 63 -19.51 12.76 22.68
C VAL A 63 -19.15 11.66 23.67
N SER A 64 -20.12 11.09 24.37
CA SER A 64 -19.86 10.03 25.35
C SER A 64 -19.27 8.79 24.67
N ASP A 65 -18.47 8.02 25.38
CA ASP A 65 -17.85 6.78 24.88
C ASP A 65 -18.90 5.78 24.35
N SER A 66 -20.07 5.71 25.00
CA SER A 66 -21.19 4.90 24.53
C SER A 66 -21.75 5.37 23.17
N THR A 67 -21.76 6.67 22.93
CA THR A 67 -22.18 7.23 21.64
C THR A 67 -21.14 6.97 20.57
N ILE A 68 -19.85 7.13 20.89
CA ILE A 68 -18.75 6.79 19.97
C ILE A 68 -18.83 5.31 19.60
N LYS A 69 -18.99 4.41 20.57
CA LYS A 69 -19.15 2.98 20.34
C LYS A 69 -20.28 2.68 19.36
N SER A 70 -21.46 3.25 19.59
CA SER A 70 -22.65 3.06 18.72
C SER A 70 -22.41 3.56 17.30
N ILE A 71 -21.67 4.67 17.12
CA ILE A 71 -21.31 5.19 15.79
C ILE A 71 -20.34 4.24 15.09
N VAL A 72 -19.33 3.73 15.79
CA VAL A 72 -18.35 2.77 15.25
C VAL A 72 -19.07 1.50 14.81
N GLU A 73 -19.89 0.91 15.68
CA GLU A 73 -20.63 -0.32 15.39
C GLU A 73 -21.53 -0.15 14.15
N ARG A 74 -22.26 0.95 14.05
CA ARG A 74 -23.08 1.29 12.87
C ARG A 74 -22.26 1.46 11.60
N ASN A 75 -21.07 2.06 11.70
CA ASN A 75 -20.17 2.20 10.55
C ASN A 75 -19.62 0.84 10.10
N LEU A 76 -19.26 -0.02 11.04
CA LEU A 76 -18.82 -1.38 10.73
C LEU A 76 -19.94 -2.17 10.04
N GLU A 77 -21.16 -2.10 10.55
CA GLU A 77 -22.32 -2.75 9.94
C GLU A 77 -22.60 -2.24 8.51
N LYS A 78 -22.59 -0.93 8.31
CA LYS A 78 -22.78 -0.30 7.00
C LYS A 78 -21.74 -0.74 5.96
N HIS A 79 -20.55 -1.09 6.41
CA HIS A 79 -19.45 -1.51 5.54
C HIS A 79 -19.26 -3.05 5.49
N HIS A 80 -20.29 -3.82 5.86
CA HIS A 80 -20.28 -5.28 5.83
C HIS A 80 -19.13 -5.90 6.64
N LEU A 81 -18.87 -5.34 7.83
CA LEU A 81 -17.89 -5.82 8.77
C LEU A 81 -18.57 -6.48 9.97
N THR A 82 -19.41 -7.46 9.67
CA THR A 82 -20.27 -8.15 10.66
C THR A 82 -20.01 -9.64 10.68
N ALA A 83 -20.60 -10.32 11.67
CA ALA A 83 -20.52 -11.77 11.77
C ALA A 83 -21.09 -12.50 10.53
N LYS A 84 -22.04 -11.90 9.82
CA LYS A 84 -22.57 -12.45 8.55
C LYS A 84 -21.53 -12.44 7.44
N ASP A 85 -20.60 -11.49 7.50
CA ASP A 85 -19.49 -11.34 6.55
C ASP A 85 -18.22 -12.07 7.03
N GLY A 86 -18.33 -12.91 8.08
CA GLY A 86 -17.22 -13.65 8.66
C GLY A 86 -16.31 -12.82 9.58
N ALA A 87 -16.70 -11.58 9.88
CA ALA A 87 -15.95 -10.72 10.79
C ALA A 87 -16.53 -10.81 12.22
N ASN A 88 -15.71 -11.16 13.18
CA ASN A 88 -16.06 -11.12 14.60
C ASN A 88 -15.29 -9.98 15.26
N ILE A 89 -15.88 -8.79 15.23
CA ILE A 89 -15.26 -7.56 15.73
C ILE A 89 -15.96 -7.12 17.02
N GLN A 90 -15.18 -6.96 18.07
CA GLN A 90 -15.60 -6.33 19.32
C GLN A 90 -15.07 -4.90 19.35
N VAL A 91 -15.95 -3.97 19.69
CA VAL A 91 -15.62 -2.55 19.84
C VAL A 91 -15.66 -2.20 21.31
N ASP A 92 -14.59 -1.64 21.82
CA ASP A 92 -14.55 -1.05 23.15
C ASP A 92 -14.07 0.39 23.05
N VAL A 93 -14.59 1.25 23.94
CA VAL A 93 -14.23 2.67 23.97
C VAL A 93 -14.02 3.07 25.41
N ASP A 94 -12.83 3.54 25.71
CA ASP A 94 -12.42 4.02 27.03
C ASP A 94 -11.62 5.32 26.89
N ASP A 95 -12.00 6.33 27.63
CA ASP A 95 -11.39 7.68 27.58
C ASP A 95 -11.19 8.17 26.12
N HIS A 96 -12.22 8.00 25.29
CA HIS A 96 -12.23 8.38 23.87
C HIS A 96 -11.24 7.58 22.98
N VAL A 97 -10.58 6.54 23.52
CA VAL A 97 -9.76 5.61 22.74
C VAL A 97 -10.61 4.45 22.27
N ILE A 98 -10.68 4.25 20.96
CA ILE A 98 -11.38 3.12 20.38
C ILE A 98 -10.43 1.93 20.29
N VAL A 99 -10.81 0.79 20.86
CA VAL A 99 -10.10 -0.48 20.74
C VAL A 99 -10.95 -1.44 19.92
N LEU A 100 -10.41 -1.90 18.80
CA LEU A 100 -11.00 -2.97 18.00
C LEU A 100 -10.29 -4.27 18.31
N SER A 101 -11.04 -5.32 18.67
CA SER A 101 -10.49 -6.65 18.96
C SER A 101 -11.31 -7.74 18.27
N GLY A 102 -10.72 -8.92 18.13
CA GLY A 102 -11.38 -10.06 17.49
C GLY A 102 -10.72 -10.49 16.19
N THR A 103 -11.52 -11.07 15.27
CA THR A 103 -11.00 -11.66 14.02
C THR A 103 -11.77 -11.21 12.80
N VAL A 104 -11.05 -11.11 11.68
CA VAL A 104 -11.59 -10.81 10.35
C VAL A 104 -11.04 -11.78 9.31
N PRO A 105 -11.74 -12.02 8.18
CA PRO A 105 -11.29 -12.97 7.15
C PRO A 105 -10.00 -12.54 6.44
N SER A 106 -9.84 -11.24 6.18
CA SER A 106 -8.73 -10.74 5.36
C SER A 106 -8.09 -9.47 5.92
N LEU A 107 -6.87 -9.21 5.50
CA LEU A 107 -6.09 -8.03 5.87
C LEU A 107 -6.76 -6.73 5.40
N LYS A 108 -7.42 -6.78 4.23
CA LYS A 108 -8.23 -5.67 3.73
C LYS A 108 -9.34 -5.27 4.71
N LEU A 109 -10.10 -6.26 5.22
CA LEU A 109 -11.19 -5.99 6.16
C LEU A 109 -10.66 -5.47 7.50
N MET A 110 -9.49 -5.96 7.95
CA MET A 110 -8.82 -5.42 9.14
C MET A 110 -8.47 -3.94 8.99
N ARG A 111 -7.93 -3.55 7.85
CA ARG A 111 -7.61 -2.14 7.56
C ARG A 111 -8.86 -1.28 7.42
N GLU A 112 -9.90 -1.81 6.77
CA GLU A 112 -11.17 -1.08 6.61
C GLU A 112 -11.87 -0.85 7.94
N ALA A 113 -11.88 -1.85 8.85
CA ALA A 113 -12.41 -1.70 10.20
C ALA A 113 -11.70 -0.55 10.95
N GLY A 114 -10.37 -0.53 10.95
CA GLY A 114 -9.59 0.55 11.55
C GLY A 114 -9.91 1.92 10.97
N LYS A 115 -10.07 1.99 9.65
CA LYS A 115 -10.42 3.23 8.94
C LYS A 115 -11.84 3.72 9.29
N GLN A 116 -12.81 2.81 9.41
CA GLN A 116 -14.17 3.17 9.78
C GLN A 116 -14.27 3.61 11.24
N ALA A 117 -13.52 2.97 12.14
CA ALA A 117 -13.39 3.39 13.52
C ALA A 117 -12.76 4.79 13.64
N TRP A 118 -11.68 5.05 12.90
CA TRP A 118 -11.01 6.37 12.89
C TRP A 118 -11.95 7.49 12.39
N ARG A 119 -12.75 7.21 11.36
CA ARG A 119 -13.75 8.17 10.82
C ARG A 119 -14.89 8.45 11.79
N ALA A 120 -15.27 7.47 12.60
CA ALA A 120 -16.38 7.62 13.56
C ALA A 120 -16.07 8.63 14.66
N ASN A 121 -14.82 8.81 15.00
CA ASN A 121 -14.36 9.66 16.10
C ASN A 121 -13.46 10.82 15.63
N ASN A 122 -13.67 11.35 14.43
CA ASN A 122 -12.92 12.48 13.87
C ASN A 122 -11.39 12.39 14.03
N GLY A 123 -10.84 11.17 13.95
CA GLY A 123 -9.40 10.93 14.00
C GLY A 123 -8.79 10.81 15.40
N VAL A 124 -9.59 10.59 16.41
CA VAL A 124 -9.08 10.26 17.74
C VAL A 124 -8.44 8.87 17.76
N ARG A 125 -7.62 8.59 18.75
CA ARG A 125 -6.81 7.38 18.84
C ARG A 125 -7.64 6.11 18.65
N VAL A 126 -7.22 5.27 17.68
CA VAL A 126 -7.78 3.96 17.42
C VAL A 126 -6.69 2.91 17.58
N GLU A 127 -6.92 1.95 18.46
CA GLU A 127 -6.08 0.77 18.63
C GLU A 127 -6.72 -0.41 17.91
N ASN A 128 -6.16 -0.76 16.77
CA ASN A 128 -6.64 -1.90 15.99
C ASN A 128 -5.88 -3.17 16.41
N ARG A 129 -6.49 -3.99 17.26
CA ARG A 129 -5.98 -5.28 17.76
C ARG A 129 -6.63 -6.46 17.06
N LEU A 130 -7.26 -6.24 15.90
CA LEU A 130 -7.83 -7.31 15.10
C LEU A 130 -6.76 -8.26 14.60
N SER A 131 -7.11 -9.50 14.44
CA SER A 131 -6.27 -10.51 13.78
C SER A 131 -7.00 -11.12 12.59
N VAL A 132 -6.25 -11.58 11.58
CA VAL A 132 -6.84 -12.33 10.48
C VAL A 132 -7.12 -13.75 10.97
N ALA A 133 -8.36 -14.20 10.80
CA ALA A 133 -8.77 -15.54 11.16
C ALA A 133 -7.85 -16.57 10.49
N ASN A 134 -7.48 -17.62 11.21
CA ASN A 134 -6.83 -18.77 10.59
C ASN A 134 -7.87 -19.40 9.65
N ALA A 135 -7.78 -19.04 8.37
CA ALA A 135 -8.44 -19.85 7.36
C ALA A 135 -7.89 -21.27 7.52
N ARG A 136 -8.77 -22.29 7.50
CA ARG A 136 -8.36 -23.70 7.57
C ARG A 136 -7.63 -24.13 6.28
N LYS A 137 -6.77 -23.25 5.74
CA LYS A 137 -6.04 -23.40 4.49
C LYS A 137 -4.58 -23.66 4.80
N THR A 138 -3.98 -24.52 4.03
CA THR A 138 -2.52 -24.69 4.02
C THR A 138 -1.86 -23.53 3.31
N ASP A 139 -0.57 -23.30 3.55
CA ASP A 139 0.19 -22.27 2.83
C ASP A 139 0.19 -22.50 1.31
N ASP A 140 0.15 -23.77 0.86
CA ASP A 140 0.07 -24.12 -0.58
C ASP A 140 -1.28 -23.70 -1.18
N GLN A 141 -2.38 -23.99 -0.50
CA GLN A 141 -3.72 -23.55 -0.93
C GLN A 141 -3.81 -22.03 -0.99
N LEU A 142 -3.23 -21.37 0.02
CA LEU A 142 -3.19 -19.91 0.06
C LEU A 142 -2.31 -19.35 -1.06
N ALA A 143 -1.20 -20.01 -1.40
CA ALA A 143 -0.34 -19.63 -2.51
C ALA A 143 -1.06 -19.72 -3.86
N GLU A 144 -1.88 -20.76 -4.07
CA GLU A 144 -2.70 -20.90 -5.27
C GLU A 144 -3.75 -19.79 -5.40
N GLU A 145 -4.44 -19.46 -4.31
CA GLU A 145 -5.42 -18.37 -4.30
C GLU A 145 -4.77 -17.01 -4.56
N VAL A 146 -3.61 -16.77 -3.96
CA VAL A 146 -2.82 -15.56 -4.22
C VAL A 146 -2.38 -15.49 -5.68
N ALA A 147 -1.85 -16.59 -6.24
CA ALA A 147 -1.47 -16.64 -7.64
C ALA A 147 -2.67 -16.44 -8.57
N HIS A 148 -3.83 -16.99 -8.22
CA HIS A 148 -5.06 -16.77 -8.96
C HIS A 148 -5.49 -15.30 -8.91
N ALA A 149 -5.47 -14.65 -7.75
CA ALA A 149 -5.80 -13.23 -7.60
C ALA A 149 -4.86 -12.34 -8.44
N VAL A 150 -3.56 -12.65 -8.47
CA VAL A 150 -2.58 -11.95 -9.29
C VAL A 150 -2.88 -12.11 -10.79
N ARG A 151 -3.17 -13.33 -11.25
CA ARG A 151 -3.49 -13.60 -12.67
C ARG A 151 -4.78 -12.93 -13.13
N LEU A 152 -5.76 -12.74 -12.24
CA LEU A 152 -7.02 -12.06 -12.56
C LEU A 152 -6.88 -10.53 -12.61
N TYR A 153 -5.73 -9.98 -12.26
CA TYR A 153 -5.54 -8.55 -12.36
C TYR A 153 -5.57 -8.08 -13.81
N SER A 154 -6.55 -7.27 -14.17
CA SER A 154 -6.83 -6.86 -15.56
C SER A 154 -5.71 -6.11 -16.26
N ARG A 155 -4.71 -5.62 -15.50
CA ARG A 155 -3.53 -4.92 -16.03
C ARG A 155 -2.25 -5.75 -15.93
N TYR A 156 -2.37 -7.02 -15.54
CA TYR A 156 -1.26 -7.96 -15.59
C TYR A 156 -0.96 -8.26 -17.06
N ASP A 157 0.27 -8.06 -17.47
CA ASP A 157 0.70 -8.29 -18.86
C ASP A 157 2.04 -9.05 -18.90
N ILE A 158 2.47 -9.43 -20.07
CA ILE A 158 3.71 -10.19 -20.30
C ILE A 158 4.99 -9.43 -19.94
N PHE A 159 4.91 -8.14 -19.66
CA PHE A 159 6.07 -7.31 -19.32
C PHE A 159 6.25 -7.10 -17.81
N ASP A 160 5.33 -7.63 -17.00
CA ASP A 160 5.47 -7.75 -15.57
C ASP A 160 5.79 -9.20 -15.21
N TRP A 161 6.54 -9.40 -14.16
CA TRP A 161 6.72 -10.71 -13.52
C TRP A 161 6.45 -10.58 -12.04
N VAL A 162 5.44 -11.26 -11.56
CA VAL A 162 5.08 -11.32 -10.15
C VAL A 162 5.12 -12.75 -9.68
N ASP A 163 5.98 -13.00 -8.71
CA ASP A 163 6.13 -14.28 -8.02
C ASP A 163 5.74 -14.11 -6.55
N GLY A 164 5.32 -15.18 -5.90
CA GLY A 164 4.86 -15.15 -4.52
C GLY A 164 5.27 -16.38 -3.74
N ARG A 165 5.60 -16.16 -2.47
CA ARG A 165 5.83 -17.23 -1.49
C ARG A 165 4.96 -17.00 -0.29
N VAL A 166 4.35 -18.07 0.22
CA VAL A 166 3.54 -18.05 1.43
C VAL A 166 4.23 -18.85 2.54
N ARG A 167 4.26 -18.28 3.75
CA ARG A 167 4.71 -18.95 4.96
C ARG A 167 3.89 -18.50 6.17
N ASN A 168 3.21 -19.41 6.82
CA ASN A 168 2.37 -19.14 8.00
C ASN A 168 1.34 -18.01 7.75
N GLY A 169 0.81 -17.93 6.52
CA GLY A 169 -0.12 -16.89 6.10
C GLY A 169 0.55 -15.54 5.77
N VAL A 170 1.88 -15.43 5.80
CA VAL A 170 2.62 -14.27 5.35
C VAL A 170 3.00 -14.45 3.88
N VAL A 171 2.53 -13.55 3.03
CA VAL A 171 2.84 -13.54 1.59
C VAL A 171 4.00 -12.60 1.32
N THR A 172 5.03 -13.10 0.65
CA THR A 172 6.11 -12.26 0.13
C THR A 172 6.01 -12.22 -1.39
N LEU A 173 5.77 -11.04 -1.95
CA LEU A 173 5.73 -10.79 -3.39
C LEU A 173 7.09 -10.36 -3.87
N THR A 174 7.61 -11.02 -4.90
CA THR A 174 8.90 -10.70 -5.55
C THR A 174 8.71 -10.56 -7.05
N GLY A 175 9.72 -10.00 -7.72
CA GLY A 175 9.69 -9.82 -9.17
C GLY A 175 9.80 -8.36 -9.59
N ALA A 176 9.25 -8.02 -10.76
CA ALA A 176 9.39 -6.70 -11.33
C ALA A 176 8.12 -6.26 -12.08
N VAL A 177 7.77 -5.00 -11.94
CA VAL A 177 6.61 -4.37 -12.60
C VAL A 177 7.03 -3.08 -13.30
N ARG A 178 6.42 -2.80 -14.44
CA ARG A 178 6.74 -1.59 -15.21
C ARG A 178 6.24 -0.29 -14.58
N GLN A 179 5.15 -0.35 -13.84
CA GLN A 179 4.47 0.85 -13.36
C GLN A 179 4.41 0.87 -11.83
N PRO A 180 4.73 2.01 -11.18
CA PRO A 180 4.72 2.11 -9.71
C PRO A 180 3.37 1.74 -9.08
N TYR A 181 2.26 2.14 -9.71
CA TYR A 181 0.93 1.87 -9.19
C TYR A 181 0.60 0.36 -9.17
N ARG A 182 1.16 -0.43 -10.09
CA ARG A 182 0.96 -1.89 -10.12
C ARG A 182 1.50 -2.57 -8.88
N LYS A 183 2.63 -2.10 -8.36
CA LYS A 183 3.19 -2.60 -7.09
C LYS A 183 2.17 -2.48 -5.96
N ALA A 184 1.53 -1.32 -5.81
CA ALA A 184 0.49 -1.10 -4.80
C ALA A 184 -0.80 -1.87 -5.11
N ASP A 185 -1.14 -2.06 -6.39
CA ASP A 185 -2.32 -2.82 -6.79
C ASP A 185 -2.17 -4.30 -6.43
N TYR A 186 -1.02 -4.91 -6.70
CA TYR A 186 -0.77 -6.31 -6.32
C TYR A 186 -0.84 -6.51 -4.81
N GLU A 187 -0.29 -5.59 -4.02
CA GLU A 187 -0.42 -5.64 -2.57
C GLU A 187 -1.89 -5.65 -2.14
N ARG A 188 -2.70 -4.70 -2.66
CA ARG A 188 -4.13 -4.62 -2.35
C ARG A 188 -4.93 -5.85 -2.79
N LEU A 189 -4.57 -6.47 -3.92
CA LEU A 189 -5.20 -7.70 -4.39
C LEU A 189 -4.92 -8.86 -3.44
N VAL A 190 -3.67 -9.01 -3.03
CA VAL A 190 -3.27 -10.08 -2.10
C VAL A 190 -3.87 -9.86 -0.70
N GLU A 191 -4.00 -8.63 -0.24
CA GLU A 191 -4.65 -8.31 1.03
C GLU A 191 -6.14 -8.66 1.07
N GLN A 192 -6.78 -8.88 -0.09
CA GLN A 192 -8.18 -9.32 -0.18
C GLN A 192 -8.34 -10.82 -0.02
N VAL A 193 -7.27 -11.59 -0.17
CA VAL A 193 -7.32 -13.05 -0.07
C VAL A 193 -7.49 -13.46 1.39
N ASP A 194 -8.51 -14.26 1.66
CA ASP A 194 -8.83 -14.71 3.01
C ASP A 194 -7.74 -15.63 3.57
N GLY A 195 -7.29 -15.33 4.78
CA GLY A 195 -6.21 -16.05 5.45
C GLY A 195 -4.84 -15.39 5.31
N VAL A 196 -4.68 -14.39 4.44
CA VAL A 196 -3.45 -13.59 4.35
C VAL A 196 -3.33 -12.70 5.58
N LYS A 197 -2.31 -12.95 6.40
CA LYS A 197 -2.05 -12.22 7.66
C LYS A 197 -1.15 -11.01 7.47
N ARG A 198 -0.27 -11.05 6.46
CA ARG A 198 0.67 -9.98 6.12
C ARG A 198 1.11 -10.10 4.66
N VAL A 199 1.37 -8.98 4.05
CA VAL A 199 2.01 -8.90 2.72
C VAL A 199 3.33 -8.17 2.84
N ASN A 200 4.42 -8.82 2.44
CA ASN A 200 5.74 -8.22 2.24
C ASN A 200 5.89 -7.96 0.74
N ASN A 201 5.77 -6.72 0.33
CA ASN A 201 5.80 -6.36 -1.09
C ASN A 201 7.22 -5.94 -1.51
N GLU A 202 7.99 -6.90 -2.00
CA GLU A 202 9.36 -6.74 -2.49
C GLU A 202 9.43 -6.58 -4.02
N LEU A 203 8.29 -6.31 -4.68
CA LEU A 203 8.27 -6.03 -6.11
C LEU A 203 9.14 -4.82 -6.44
N ARG A 204 10.00 -4.96 -7.44
CA ARG A 204 10.79 -3.86 -7.98
C ARG A 204 10.00 -3.12 -9.04
N VAL A 205 10.12 -1.81 -9.06
CA VAL A 205 9.58 -0.99 -10.15
C VAL A 205 10.71 -0.75 -11.14
N LEU A 206 10.48 -1.16 -12.38
CA LEU A 206 11.46 -1.01 -13.46
C LEU A 206 11.65 0.48 -13.82
N PRO A 207 12.85 0.92 -14.12
CA PRO A 207 13.11 2.28 -14.60
C PRO A 207 12.33 2.58 -15.87
N LEU A 208 11.88 3.83 -16.02
CA LEU A 208 11.30 4.30 -17.28
C LEU A 208 12.43 4.46 -18.30
N SER A 209 12.36 3.70 -19.39
CA SER A 209 13.36 3.70 -20.45
C SER A 209 12.68 3.39 -21.78
N THR A 210 12.77 4.33 -22.72
CA THR A 210 12.27 4.14 -24.09
C THR A 210 13.06 3.07 -24.84
N PHE A 211 14.34 2.91 -24.52
CA PHE A 211 15.19 1.86 -25.06
C PHE A 211 14.73 0.48 -24.58
N ASP A 212 14.49 0.33 -23.28
CA ASP A 212 13.97 -0.94 -22.75
C ASP A 212 12.57 -1.25 -23.28
N ASP A 213 11.72 -0.24 -23.52
CA ASP A 213 10.41 -0.47 -24.15
C ASP A 213 10.54 -0.96 -25.58
N GLN A 214 11.48 -0.44 -26.37
CA GLN A 214 11.76 -0.95 -27.71
C GLN A 214 12.20 -2.42 -27.67
N ILE A 215 13.09 -2.77 -26.73
CA ILE A 215 13.55 -4.15 -26.51
C ILE A 215 12.37 -5.05 -26.10
N ARG A 216 11.50 -4.62 -25.16
CA ARG A 216 10.31 -5.38 -24.74
C ARG A 216 9.42 -5.74 -25.94
N PHE A 217 9.08 -4.74 -26.76
CA PHE A 217 8.23 -4.98 -27.92
C PHE A 217 8.94 -5.80 -29.00
N ALA A 218 10.24 -5.63 -29.21
CA ALA A 218 11.01 -6.46 -30.15
C ALA A 218 11.05 -7.91 -29.68
N ALA A 219 11.34 -8.17 -28.40
CA ALA A 219 11.38 -9.51 -27.82
C ALA A 219 10.00 -10.19 -27.86
N SER A 220 8.93 -9.45 -27.54
CA SER A 220 7.56 -9.97 -27.65
C SER A 220 7.25 -10.39 -29.10
N ARG A 221 7.60 -9.58 -30.08
CA ARG A 221 7.40 -9.95 -31.49
C ARG A 221 8.26 -11.14 -31.92
N ALA A 222 9.52 -11.20 -31.47
CA ALA A 222 10.43 -12.28 -31.78
C ALA A 222 9.92 -13.64 -31.27
N ILE A 223 9.30 -13.66 -30.09
CA ILE A 223 8.75 -14.89 -29.52
C ILE A 223 7.37 -15.19 -30.11
N TYR A 224 6.40 -14.30 -29.97
CA TYR A 224 4.99 -14.62 -30.24
C TYR A 224 4.58 -14.61 -31.71
N ARG A 225 5.47 -14.19 -32.62
CA ARG A 225 5.27 -14.39 -34.06
C ARG A 225 5.82 -15.72 -34.61
N ASP A 226 6.63 -16.40 -33.82
CA ASP A 226 7.11 -17.73 -34.20
C ASP A 226 5.94 -18.73 -34.11
N PRO A 227 5.71 -19.55 -35.16
CA PRO A 227 4.63 -20.54 -35.18
C PRO A 227 4.64 -21.50 -33.97
N LEU A 228 5.80 -21.81 -33.43
CA LEU A 228 5.94 -22.66 -32.23
C LEU A 228 5.17 -22.11 -31.03
N PHE A 229 5.10 -20.79 -30.86
CA PHE A 229 4.45 -20.12 -29.74
C PHE A 229 3.02 -19.66 -30.04
N THR A 230 2.45 -20.01 -31.21
CA THR A 230 1.06 -19.68 -31.53
C THR A 230 0.07 -20.12 -30.44
N PRO A 231 0.17 -21.32 -29.82
CA PRO A 231 -0.74 -21.75 -28.75
C PRO A 231 -0.65 -20.88 -27.52
N TYR A 232 0.49 -20.23 -27.29
CA TYR A 232 0.67 -19.27 -26.18
C TYR A 232 0.18 -17.87 -26.55
N ALA A 233 0.42 -17.43 -27.78
CA ALA A 233 0.06 -16.10 -28.26
C ALA A 233 -1.45 -15.82 -28.23
N ILE A 234 -2.29 -16.84 -28.37
CA ILE A 234 -3.76 -16.72 -28.34
C ILE A 234 -4.35 -16.69 -26.93
N GLN A 235 -3.55 -16.95 -25.90
CA GLN A 235 -4.01 -16.93 -24.52
C GLN A 235 -4.21 -15.49 -24.04
N ALA A 236 -5.21 -15.27 -23.19
CA ALA A 236 -5.48 -13.95 -22.61
C ALA A 236 -4.28 -13.42 -21.80
N LEU A 237 -3.54 -14.33 -21.16
CA LEU A 237 -2.27 -14.06 -20.52
C LEU A 237 -1.26 -15.12 -21.00
N PRO A 238 -0.41 -14.78 -21.98
CA PRO A 238 0.63 -15.67 -22.46
C PRO A 238 1.63 -16.05 -21.35
N PRO A 239 2.11 -17.30 -21.30
CA PRO A 239 2.90 -17.81 -20.17
C PRO A 239 4.36 -17.35 -20.15
N ILE A 240 4.87 -16.80 -21.25
CA ILE A 240 6.25 -16.29 -21.34
C ILE A 240 6.23 -14.79 -21.03
N HIS A 241 6.83 -14.41 -19.89
CA HIS A 241 6.99 -13.03 -19.49
C HIS A 241 8.37 -12.49 -19.88
N ILE A 242 8.41 -11.22 -20.28
CA ILE A 242 9.59 -10.55 -20.82
C ILE A 242 9.90 -9.34 -19.95
N VAL A 243 10.79 -9.52 -18.99
CA VAL A 243 11.24 -8.44 -18.12
C VAL A 243 12.50 -7.83 -18.70
N VAL A 244 12.50 -6.52 -18.94
CA VAL A 244 13.66 -5.80 -19.49
C VAL A 244 14.07 -4.68 -18.54
N GLU A 245 15.34 -4.66 -18.18
CA GLU A 245 15.93 -3.65 -17.32
C GLU A 245 17.36 -3.32 -17.80
N ASN A 246 17.61 -2.07 -18.12
CA ASN A 246 18.89 -1.57 -18.60
C ASN A 246 19.45 -2.36 -19.80
N GLY A 247 18.58 -2.68 -20.75
CA GLY A 247 18.92 -3.42 -21.96
C GLY A 247 19.13 -4.92 -21.77
N ARG A 248 18.92 -5.47 -20.56
CA ARG A 248 18.96 -6.91 -20.27
C ARG A 248 17.57 -7.49 -20.33
N VAL A 249 17.40 -8.59 -21.05
CA VAL A 249 16.13 -9.31 -21.19
C VAL A 249 16.15 -10.53 -20.29
N MET A 250 15.18 -10.66 -19.41
CA MET A 250 14.90 -11.85 -18.62
C MET A 250 13.61 -12.50 -19.11
N LEU A 251 13.68 -13.74 -19.56
CA LEU A 251 12.52 -14.55 -19.92
C LEU A 251 12.09 -15.35 -18.71
N LYS A 252 10.86 -15.17 -18.27
CA LYS A 252 10.26 -15.80 -17.10
C LYS A 252 8.97 -16.52 -17.48
N GLY A 253 8.57 -17.51 -16.69
CA GLY A 253 7.33 -18.24 -16.90
C GLY A 253 7.53 -19.71 -17.18
N VAL A 254 6.54 -20.37 -17.79
CA VAL A 254 6.53 -21.82 -18.00
C VAL A 254 6.28 -22.12 -19.46
N VAL A 255 7.02 -23.10 -19.99
CA VAL A 255 6.86 -23.65 -21.34
C VAL A 255 6.71 -25.17 -21.27
N ALA A 256 6.07 -25.78 -22.26
CA ALA A 256 5.79 -27.21 -22.23
C ALA A 256 7.05 -28.06 -22.46
N THR A 257 8.01 -27.59 -23.25
CA THR A 257 9.16 -28.40 -23.67
C THR A 257 10.51 -27.68 -23.50
N PRO A 258 11.61 -28.44 -23.31
CA PRO A 258 12.97 -27.86 -23.32
C PRO A 258 13.31 -27.17 -24.65
N MET A 259 12.75 -27.67 -25.77
CA MET A 259 12.94 -27.07 -27.09
C MET A 259 12.34 -25.66 -27.15
N GLU A 260 11.12 -25.49 -26.66
CA GLU A 260 10.47 -24.16 -26.61
C GLU A 260 11.29 -23.17 -25.77
N LYS A 261 11.83 -23.62 -24.62
CA LYS A 261 12.74 -22.81 -23.83
C LYS A 261 13.95 -22.33 -24.64
N GLN A 262 14.58 -23.21 -25.40
CA GLN A 262 15.76 -22.87 -26.20
C GLN A 262 15.40 -21.97 -27.39
N VAL A 263 14.29 -22.26 -28.08
CA VAL A 263 13.83 -21.45 -29.23
C VAL A 263 13.42 -20.05 -28.80
N ALA A 264 12.76 -19.90 -27.64
CA ALA A 264 12.42 -18.57 -27.11
C ALA A 264 13.66 -17.71 -26.90
N GLU A 265 14.71 -18.27 -26.31
CA GLU A 265 15.99 -17.59 -26.13
C GLU A 265 16.67 -17.26 -27.46
N ALA A 266 16.75 -18.22 -28.37
CA ALA A 266 17.37 -18.05 -29.68
C ALA A 266 16.68 -16.93 -30.49
N ASN A 267 15.35 -16.90 -30.47
CA ASN A 267 14.57 -15.88 -31.15
C ASN A 267 14.87 -14.46 -30.62
N VAL A 268 15.00 -14.31 -29.30
CA VAL A 268 15.36 -13.03 -28.71
C VAL A 268 16.79 -12.66 -29.05
N ARG A 269 17.76 -13.58 -28.88
CA ARG A 269 19.18 -13.32 -29.18
C ARG A 269 19.44 -12.93 -30.63
N SER A 270 18.70 -13.52 -31.57
CA SER A 270 18.88 -13.28 -33.01
C SER A 270 18.20 -12.04 -33.53
N ASN A 271 17.11 -11.59 -32.89
CA ASN A 271 16.25 -10.54 -33.43
C ASN A 271 16.17 -9.27 -32.58
N VAL A 272 16.82 -9.25 -31.41
CA VAL A 272 16.71 -8.14 -30.47
C VAL A 272 18.10 -7.63 -30.10
N MET A 273 18.28 -6.32 -30.18
CA MET A 273 19.51 -5.66 -29.74
C MET A 273 19.50 -5.50 -28.19
N ALA A 274 19.66 -6.60 -27.49
CA ALA A 274 19.80 -6.64 -26.03
C ALA A 274 21.26 -6.80 -25.61
N PHE A 275 21.66 -6.24 -24.49
CA PHE A 275 23.00 -6.44 -23.93
C PHE A 275 23.19 -7.87 -23.41
N GLU A 276 22.10 -8.44 -22.87
CA GLU A 276 22.11 -9.77 -22.29
C GLU A 276 20.72 -10.39 -22.38
N VAL A 277 20.66 -11.70 -22.59
CA VAL A 277 19.43 -12.48 -22.53
C VAL A 277 19.60 -13.58 -21.49
N ILE A 278 18.79 -13.55 -20.45
CA ILE A 278 18.73 -14.51 -19.36
C ILE A 278 17.47 -15.34 -19.53
N ASN A 279 17.62 -16.65 -19.65
CA ASN A 279 16.49 -17.55 -19.87
C ASN A 279 16.17 -18.35 -18.60
N ASP A 280 15.28 -17.79 -17.79
CA ASP A 280 14.76 -18.40 -16.55
C ASP A 280 13.41 -19.10 -16.76
N LEU A 281 13.05 -19.43 -18.00
CA LEU A 281 11.84 -20.22 -18.27
C LEU A 281 11.93 -21.59 -17.59
N GLN A 282 10.85 -21.99 -16.97
CA GLN A 282 10.69 -23.33 -16.42
C GLN A 282 10.06 -24.25 -17.47
N VAL A 283 10.49 -25.49 -17.50
CA VAL A 283 9.83 -26.51 -18.32
C VAL A 283 8.81 -27.23 -17.46
N GLU A 284 7.60 -27.38 -17.99
CA GLU A 284 6.53 -28.12 -17.33
C GLU A 284 7.00 -29.54 -17.02
N LYS A 285 6.85 -29.97 -15.78
CA LYS A 285 7.18 -31.35 -15.43
C LYS A 285 6.14 -32.26 -16.07
N ALA A 286 6.60 -33.22 -16.87
CA ALA A 286 5.75 -34.30 -17.31
C ALA A 286 5.17 -34.99 -16.06
N GLY A 287 3.84 -34.94 -15.90
CA GLY A 287 3.12 -35.57 -14.82
C GLY A 287 3.14 -37.10 -14.89
#